data_16f0fd7b810b09463cce4fc75fe91284
#
_entry.id   16f0fd7b810b09463cce4fc75fe91284
#
_cell.length_a   1.000
_cell.length_b   1.000
_cell.length_c   1.000
_cell.angle_alpha   90.00
_cell.angle_beta   90.00
_cell.angle_gamma   90.00
#
_symmetry.space_group_name_H-M   'P 1'
#
loop_
_entity.id
_entity.type
_entity.pdbx_description
1 polymer ?
#
loop_
_entity_poly.entity_id
_entity_poly.type
_entity_poly.pdbx_seq_one_letter_code
_entity_poly.pdbx_strand_id
1 'polypeptide(L)'
;MPSDADLKRLHWRAHHRGTKEADLLVGGFFDSHHASWGEVERATFAEMLEEQDVDIMAWAHGTAQPPERFEGPMIEALKQLDYIRISR
;
A
#
# COMPACT_ATOMS: atom_id res chain seq x y z
N MET A 1 3.19 -7.06 -19.19
CA MET A 1 3.82 -7.71 -18.02
C MET A 1 4.63 -6.72 -17.22
N PRO A 2 4.35 -6.55 -15.93
CA PRO A 2 5.20 -5.69 -15.13
C PRO A 2 6.59 -6.32 -15.02
N SER A 3 7.58 -5.50 -15.24
CA SER A 3 8.97 -5.95 -15.18
C SER A 3 9.46 -5.94 -13.73
N ASP A 4 10.59 -6.60 -13.48
CA ASP A 4 11.24 -6.53 -12.18
C ASP A 4 11.59 -5.09 -11.80
N ALA A 5 11.88 -4.25 -12.80
CA ALA A 5 12.17 -2.84 -12.57
C ALA A 5 10.93 -2.12 -12.03
N ASP A 6 9.74 -2.46 -12.53
CA ASP A 6 8.49 -1.87 -12.03
C ASP A 6 8.23 -2.28 -10.59
N LEU A 7 8.45 -3.56 -10.25
CA LEU A 7 8.30 -4.04 -8.89
C LEU A 7 9.30 -3.36 -7.94
N LYS A 8 10.53 -3.20 -8.37
CA LYS A 8 11.55 -2.52 -7.58
C LYS A 8 11.19 -1.06 -7.32
N ARG A 9 10.61 -0.40 -8.34
CA ARG A 9 10.17 0.99 -8.21
C ARG A 9 9.01 1.10 -7.21
N LEU A 10 8.03 0.19 -7.30
CA LEU A 10 6.92 0.16 -6.36
C LEU A 10 7.41 -0.12 -4.94
N HIS A 11 8.33 -1.06 -4.79
CA HIS A 11 8.94 -1.38 -3.50
C HIS A 11 9.60 -0.15 -2.89
N TRP A 12 10.42 0.54 -3.68
CA TRP A 12 11.13 1.73 -3.20
C TRP A 12 10.13 2.81 -2.77
N ARG A 13 9.13 3.08 -3.62
CA ARG A 13 8.13 4.11 -3.34
C ARG A 13 7.30 3.75 -2.11
N ALA A 14 6.98 2.48 -1.93
CA ALA A 14 6.20 2.02 -0.78
C ALA A 14 6.97 2.19 0.54
N HIS A 15 8.30 2.02 0.49
CA HIS A 15 9.15 2.08 1.68
C HIS A 15 9.74 3.47 1.94
N HIS A 16 9.54 4.44 1.06
CA HIS A 16 10.12 5.78 1.18
C HIS A 16 9.02 6.84 1.08
N ARG A 17 8.13 6.85 2.07
CA ARG A 17 6.98 7.76 2.08
C ARG A 17 7.27 9.10 2.74
N GLY A 18 8.27 9.15 3.60
CA GLY A 18 8.65 10.40 4.27
C GLY A 18 8.49 10.39 5.78
N THR A 19 7.70 9.48 6.31
CA THR A 19 7.59 9.26 7.74
C THR A 19 7.79 7.78 8.04
N LYS A 20 8.26 7.49 9.25
CA LYS A 20 8.49 6.11 9.65
C LYS A 20 7.20 5.31 9.68
N GLU A 21 6.12 5.90 10.17
CA GLU A 21 4.83 5.23 10.25
C GLU A 21 4.30 4.89 8.86
N ALA A 22 4.37 5.84 7.93
CA ALA A 22 3.92 5.60 6.56
C ALA A 22 4.80 4.57 5.85
N ASP A 23 6.11 4.64 6.05
CA ASP A 23 7.05 3.66 5.49
C ASP A 23 6.72 2.25 5.97
N LEU A 24 6.47 2.09 7.26
CA LEU A 24 6.15 0.79 7.84
C LEU A 24 4.79 0.28 7.35
N LEU A 25 3.79 1.15 7.31
CA LEU A 25 2.44 0.75 6.90
C LEU A 25 2.40 0.41 5.41
N VAL A 26 2.78 1.34 4.56
CA VAL A 26 2.68 1.15 3.11
C VAL A 26 3.68 0.12 2.62
N GLY A 27 4.92 0.20 3.12
CA GLY A 27 5.96 -0.76 2.77
C GLY A 27 5.64 -2.17 3.24
N GLY A 28 5.15 -2.30 4.48
CA GLY A 28 4.74 -3.59 5.02
C GLY A 28 3.60 -4.20 4.24
N PHE A 29 2.63 -3.38 3.84
CA PHE A 29 1.51 -3.83 3.03
C PHE A 29 2.01 -4.38 1.69
N PHE A 30 2.88 -3.64 1.02
CA PHE A 30 3.47 -4.10 -0.24
C PHE A 30 4.19 -5.44 -0.05
N ASP A 31 5.06 -5.52 0.95
CA ASP A 31 5.86 -6.73 1.20
C ASP A 31 4.98 -7.96 1.44
N SER A 32 3.87 -7.78 2.15
CA SER A 32 3.00 -8.90 2.52
C SER A 32 2.07 -9.33 1.40
N HIS A 33 1.73 -8.45 0.49
CA HIS A 33 0.65 -8.71 -0.48
C HIS A 33 1.08 -8.72 -1.95
N HIS A 34 2.21 -8.09 -2.31
CA HIS A 34 2.57 -7.92 -3.72
C HIS A 34 2.70 -9.22 -4.49
N ALA A 35 3.12 -10.30 -3.84
CA ALA A 35 3.33 -11.58 -4.50
C ALA A 35 2.04 -12.18 -5.05
N SER A 36 0.89 -11.81 -4.47
CA SER A 36 -0.41 -12.32 -4.90
C SER A 36 -1.08 -11.39 -5.94
N TRP A 37 -0.47 -10.26 -6.26
CA TRP A 37 -1.09 -9.28 -7.14
C TRP A 37 -0.86 -9.60 -8.61
N GLY A 38 -1.93 -9.41 -9.42
CA GLY A 38 -1.81 -9.36 -10.86
C GLY A 38 -1.58 -7.93 -11.33
N GLU A 39 -1.69 -7.72 -12.64
CA GLU A 39 -1.45 -6.40 -13.24
C GLU A 39 -2.41 -5.33 -12.73
N VAL A 40 -3.69 -5.69 -12.55
CA VAL A 40 -4.71 -4.75 -12.10
C VAL A 40 -4.40 -4.27 -10.69
N GLU A 41 -4.07 -5.19 -9.79
CA GLU A 41 -3.74 -4.84 -8.41
C GLU A 41 -2.48 -3.99 -8.32
N ARG A 42 -1.47 -4.31 -9.12
CA ARG A 42 -0.24 -3.50 -9.16
C ARG A 42 -0.52 -2.09 -9.64
N ALA A 43 -1.35 -1.95 -10.68
CA ALA A 43 -1.72 -0.64 -11.19
C ALA A 43 -2.52 0.15 -10.16
N THR A 44 -3.43 -0.51 -9.46
CA THR A 44 -4.22 0.13 -8.40
C THR A 44 -3.31 0.61 -7.26
N PHE A 45 -2.37 -0.23 -6.86
CA PHE A 45 -1.41 0.15 -5.82
C PHE A 45 -0.54 1.32 -6.26
N ALA A 46 -0.09 1.32 -7.51
CA ALA A 46 0.70 2.42 -8.05
C ALA A 46 -0.08 3.74 -8.01
N GLU A 47 -1.37 3.70 -8.36
CA GLU A 47 -2.23 4.88 -8.25
C GLU A 47 -2.39 5.32 -6.78
N MET A 48 -2.55 4.37 -5.88
CA MET A 48 -2.68 4.66 -4.46
C MET A 48 -1.44 5.34 -3.90
N LEU A 49 -0.25 4.98 -4.40
CA LEU A 49 1.00 5.62 -3.98
C LEU A 49 1.08 7.10 -4.37
N GLU A 50 0.23 7.56 -5.31
CA GLU A 50 0.17 8.97 -5.67
C GLU A 50 -0.65 9.79 -4.67
N GLU A 51 -1.40 9.13 -3.78
CA GLU A 51 -2.17 9.79 -2.76
C GLU A 51 -1.27 10.19 -1.58
N GLN A 52 -1.76 11.13 -0.78
CA GLN A 52 -0.99 11.58 0.38
C GLN A 52 -0.97 10.52 1.48
N ASP A 53 0.12 10.44 2.20
CA ASP A 53 0.27 9.45 3.26
C ASP A 53 -0.81 9.57 4.34
N VAL A 54 -1.19 10.79 4.67
CA VAL A 54 -2.22 11.01 5.69
C VAL A 54 -3.55 10.40 5.25
N ASP A 55 -3.86 10.45 3.95
CA ASP A 55 -5.09 9.86 3.42
C ASP A 55 -5.01 8.34 3.44
N ILE A 56 -3.90 7.78 2.95
CA ILE A 56 -3.72 6.32 2.93
C ILE A 56 -3.81 5.77 4.36
N MET A 57 -3.17 6.42 5.31
CA MET A 57 -3.19 5.98 6.70
C MET A 57 -4.59 6.09 7.30
N ALA A 58 -5.35 7.14 6.95
CA ALA A 58 -6.72 7.28 7.40
C ALA A 58 -7.61 6.16 6.86
N TRP A 59 -7.39 5.75 5.62
CA TRP A 59 -8.12 4.61 5.04
C TRP A 59 -7.78 3.31 5.76
N ALA A 60 -6.50 3.10 6.06
CA ALA A 60 -6.05 1.90 6.76
C ALA A 60 -6.63 1.82 8.16
N HIS A 61 -6.71 2.94 8.86
CA HIS A 61 -7.25 2.99 10.22
C HIS A 61 -8.78 3.11 10.26
N GLY A 62 -9.41 3.29 9.11
CA GLY A 62 -10.87 3.38 9.04
C GLY A 62 -11.43 4.72 9.49
N THR A 63 -10.59 5.75 9.60
CA THR A 63 -11.05 7.09 10.01
C THR A 63 -11.53 7.94 8.84
N ALA A 64 -11.28 7.50 7.61
CA ALA A 64 -11.78 8.11 6.40
C ALA A 64 -12.05 7.03 5.37
N GLN A 65 -12.98 7.28 4.45
CA GLN A 65 -13.26 6.33 3.38
C GLN A 65 -12.43 6.67 2.16
N PRO A 66 -11.85 5.64 1.47
CA PRO A 66 -11.11 5.87 0.25
C PRO A 66 -12.06 6.27 -0.88
N PRO A 67 -11.53 6.90 -1.95
CA PRO A 67 -12.29 7.08 -3.17
C PRO A 67 -12.81 5.73 -3.70
N GLU A 68 -13.96 5.79 -4.35
CA GLU A 68 -14.64 4.59 -4.85
C GLU A 68 -13.72 3.73 -5.72
N ARG A 69 -12.84 4.36 -6.50
CA ARG A 69 -11.93 3.63 -7.39
C ARG A 69 -10.94 2.73 -6.64
N PHE A 70 -10.71 2.99 -5.36
CA PHE A 70 -9.83 2.17 -4.53
C PHE A 70 -10.58 1.17 -3.66
N GLU A 71 -11.90 1.28 -3.57
CA GLU A 71 -12.68 0.35 -2.77
C GLU A 71 -12.59 -1.06 -3.35
N GLY A 72 -12.49 -2.04 -2.47
CA GLY A 72 -12.42 -3.43 -2.87
C GLY A 72 -11.46 -4.22 -1.99
N PRO A 73 -11.03 -5.40 -2.47
CA PRO A 73 -10.21 -6.32 -1.64
C PRO A 73 -8.90 -5.69 -1.17
N MET A 74 -8.28 -4.82 -1.96
CA MET A 74 -7.03 -4.19 -1.55
C MET A 74 -7.21 -3.31 -0.33
N ILE A 75 -8.24 -2.47 -0.32
CA ILE A 75 -8.53 -1.62 0.84
C ILE A 75 -8.92 -2.46 2.05
N GLU A 76 -9.71 -3.52 1.83
CA GLU A 76 -10.07 -4.40 2.94
C GLU A 76 -8.83 -5.06 3.55
N ALA A 77 -7.89 -5.48 2.73
CA ALA A 77 -6.62 -6.01 3.21
C ALA A 77 -5.79 -4.94 3.95
N LEU A 78 -5.78 -3.73 3.43
CA LEU A 78 -5.07 -2.61 4.07
C LEU A 78 -5.61 -2.35 5.48
N LYS A 79 -6.91 -2.46 5.67
CA LYS A 79 -7.56 -2.21 6.96
C LYS A 79 -7.28 -3.27 8.01
N GLN A 80 -6.80 -4.46 7.62
CA GLN A 80 -6.51 -5.53 8.57
C GLN A 80 -5.32 -5.19 9.48
N LEU A 81 -4.38 -4.38 8.98
CA LEU A 81 -3.18 -3.95 9.74
C LEU A 81 -2.32 -5.11 10.28
N ASP A 82 -2.46 -6.29 9.68
CA ASP A 82 -1.76 -7.50 10.11
C ASP A 82 -0.38 -7.65 9.45
N TYR A 83 -0.04 -6.74 8.56
CA TYR A 83 1.20 -6.75 7.79
C TYR A 83 2.26 -5.81 8.39
N ILE A 84 1.91 -5.05 9.42
CA ILE A 84 2.85 -4.14 10.07
C ILE A 84 3.73 -4.93 11.03
N ARG A 85 5.04 -4.91 10.76
CA ARG A 85 6.01 -5.60 11.61
C ARG A 85 6.65 -4.58 12.54
N ILE A 86 6.25 -4.63 13.80
CA ILE A 86 6.85 -3.79 14.81
C ILE A 86 7.87 -4.63 15.54
N SER A 87 9.12 -4.23 15.44
CA SER A 87 10.21 -4.83 16.20
C SER A 87 10.07 -4.44 17.66
N ARG A 88 10.06 -5.42 18.53
CA ARG A 88 10.02 -5.19 19.96
C ARG A 88 11.32 -5.57 20.60
#